data_8d73f8c2381e9541d2193ae042ec0dbc
#
_entry.id   8d73f8c2381e9541d2193ae042ec0dbc
#
_cell.length_a   1.000
_cell.length_b   1.000
_cell.length_c   1.000
_cell.angle_alpha   90.00
_cell.angle_beta   90.00
_cell.angle_gamma   90.00
#
_symmetry.space_group_name_H-M   'P 1'
#
loop_
_entity.id
_entity.type
_entity.pdbx_description
1 polymer ?
#
loop_
_entity_poly.entity_id
_entity_poly.type
_entity_poly.pdbx_seq_one_letter_code
_entity_poly.pdbx_strand_id
1 'polypeptide(L)'
;MYIYKLRGKLSVMGIGLLVFTICGIYMAGSKTSLVALGIAFIIMVFSLKAFKLNLPNVFVFFIISFVISYLIIFMNFQENFSAILYKYLNRDSSFTGRTIIWAMALKSISRHPILGNGNVSYNLTTWTTTQAHNTYLNIMVQQGLLGLMLFGIIVFIVSHKLKQYKEHPYTKVLTIILVAYFVDFITEMYQMPHLLFCVIFLAYNIDKLSLIHI
;
A
#
# COMPACT_ATOMS: atom_id res chain seq x y z
N MET A 1 10.54 14.31 -9.88
CA MET A 1 9.57 15.41 -9.71
C MET A 1 10.19 16.67 -9.12
N TYR A 2 10.97 16.59 -8.05
CA TYR A 2 11.71 17.75 -7.50
C TYR A 2 12.71 18.34 -8.49
N ILE A 3 13.47 17.50 -9.19
CA ILE A 3 14.41 17.90 -10.25
C ILE A 3 13.68 18.55 -11.44
N TYR A 4 12.45 18.13 -11.76
CA TYR A 4 11.61 18.78 -12.76
C TYR A 4 11.21 20.20 -12.34
N LYS A 5 10.87 20.40 -11.05
CA LYS A 5 10.54 21.74 -10.52
C LYS A 5 11.74 22.70 -10.57
N LEU A 6 12.97 22.19 -10.40
CA LEU A 6 14.20 22.98 -10.45
C LEU A 6 14.69 23.27 -11.87
N ARG A 7 14.48 22.33 -12.82
CA ARG A 7 15.06 22.38 -14.17
C ARG A 7 14.03 22.50 -15.31
N GLY A 8 12.73 22.40 -15.01
CA GLY A 8 11.66 22.42 -16.02
C GLY A 8 11.66 21.23 -16.99
N LYS A 9 12.55 20.24 -16.80
CA LYS A 9 12.68 19.04 -17.66
C LYS A 9 12.85 17.79 -16.81
N LEU A 10 12.23 16.68 -17.23
CA LEU A 10 12.52 15.37 -16.68
C LEU A 10 14.00 15.05 -16.94
N SER A 11 14.75 14.68 -15.89
CA SER A 11 16.13 14.27 -16.08
C SER A 11 16.17 12.90 -16.77
N VAL A 12 17.18 12.68 -17.60
CA VAL A 12 17.43 11.37 -18.23
C VAL A 12 17.47 10.24 -17.19
N MET A 13 18.09 10.52 -16.04
CA MET A 13 18.13 9.58 -14.90
C MET A 13 16.72 9.29 -14.35
N GLY A 14 15.84 10.29 -14.25
CA GLY A 14 14.47 10.09 -13.78
C GLY A 14 13.63 9.23 -14.75
N ILE A 15 13.81 9.42 -16.05
CA ILE A 15 13.19 8.59 -17.07
C ILE A 15 13.74 7.17 -17.00
N GLY A 16 15.06 7.01 -16.89
CA GLY A 16 15.71 5.71 -16.75
C GLY A 16 15.21 4.92 -15.55
N LEU A 17 15.11 5.56 -14.38
CA LEU A 17 14.56 4.94 -13.17
C LEU A 17 13.09 4.54 -13.33
N LEU A 18 12.27 5.37 -13.99
CA LEU A 18 10.87 5.03 -14.25
C LEU A 18 10.75 3.81 -15.15
N VAL A 19 11.49 3.77 -16.25
CA VAL A 19 11.51 2.62 -17.17
C VAL A 19 12.00 1.37 -16.44
N PHE A 20 13.09 1.47 -15.68
CA PHE A 20 13.61 0.35 -14.88
C PHE A 20 12.57 -0.18 -13.88
N THR A 21 11.84 0.71 -13.20
CA THR A 21 10.78 0.35 -12.25
C THR A 21 9.64 -0.38 -12.97
N ILE A 22 9.17 0.12 -14.11
CA ILE A 22 8.10 -0.50 -14.89
C ILE A 22 8.53 -1.89 -15.37
N CYS A 23 9.74 -2.02 -15.92
CA CYS A 23 10.29 -3.30 -16.35
C CYS A 23 10.41 -4.29 -15.17
N GLY A 24 10.91 -3.84 -14.02
CA GLY A 24 11.03 -4.68 -12.83
C GLY A 24 9.67 -5.19 -12.32
N ILE A 25 8.66 -4.33 -12.25
CA ILE A 25 7.29 -4.71 -11.86
C ILE A 25 6.70 -5.71 -12.87
N TYR A 26 6.90 -5.47 -14.17
CA TYR A 26 6.44 -6.36 -15.23
C TYR A 26 7.10 -7.74 -15.12
N MET A 27 8.42 -7.80 -14.98
CA MET A 27 9.18 -9.04 -14.81
C MET A 27 8.79 -9.81 -13.54
N ALA A 28 8.48 -9.09 -12.45
CA ALA A 28 7.99 -9.68 -11.21
C ALA A 28 6.56 -10.23 -11.32
N GLY A 29 5.82 -9.94 -12.41
CA GLY A 29 4.44 -10.40 -12.61
C GLY A 29 3.43 -9.84 -11.61
N SER A 30 3.79 -8.79 -10.85
CA SER A 30 2.93 -8.19 -9.83
C SER A 30 1.88 -7.27 -10.44
N LYS A 31 0.66 -7.79 -10.62
CA LYS A 31 -0.47 -7.01 -11.14
C LYS A 31 -0.90 -5.89 -10.18
N THR A 32 -0.84 -6.14 -8.88
CA THR A 32 -1.20 -5.14 -7.86
C THR A 32 -0.24 -3.96 -7.88
N SER A 33 1.06 -4.21 -7.96
CA SER A 33 2.05 -3.12 -8.03
C SER A 33 1.91 -2.30 -9.30
N LEU A 34 1.48 -2.88 -10.43
CA LEU A 34 1.13 -2.12 -11.65
C LEU A 34 -0.08 -1.21 -11.40
N VAL A 35 -1.12 -1.71 -10.73
CA VAL A 35 -2.29 -0.91 -10.37
C VAL A 35 -1.89 0.21 -9.40
N ALA A 36 -1.10 -0.09 -8.38
CA ALA A 36 -0.59 0.91 -7.43
C ALA A 36 0.22 2.00 -8.11
N LEU A 37 1.11 1.63 -9.05
CA LEU A 37 1.87 2.59 -9.86
C LEU A 37 0.95 3.46 -10.73
N GLY A 38 -0.08 2.86 -11.35
CA GLY A 38 -1.08 3.59 -12.13
C GLY A 38 -1.85 4.62 -11.29
N ILE A 39 -2.33 4.23 -10.10
CA ILE A 39 -3.01 5.13 -9.16
C ILE A 39 -2.05 6.24 -8.71
N ALA A 40 -0.80 5.91 -8.34
CA ALA A 40 0.21 6.88 -7.96
C ALA A 40 0.47 7.90 -9.09
N PHE A 41 0.55 7.43 -10.34
CA PHE A 41 0.71 8.27 -11.51
C PHE A 41 -0.49 9.20 -11.73
N ILE A 42 -1.71 8.69 -11.63
CA ILE A 42 -2.95 9.47 -11.73
C ILE A 42 -2.97 10.59 -10.68
N ILE A 43 -2.72 10.24 -9.40
CA ILE A 43 -2.66 11.22 -8.32
C ILE A 43 -1.56 12.25 -8.58
N MET A 44 -0.41 11.82 -9.07
CA MET A 44 0.69 12.71 -9.43
C MET A 44 0.27 13.72 -10.51
N VAL A 45 -0.34 13.26 -11.60
CA VAL A 45 -0.81 14.11 -12.71
C VAL A 45 -1.84 15.11 -12.21
N PHE A 46 -2.88 14.63 -11.50
CA PHE A 46 -3.94 15.49 -10.99
C PHE A 46 -3.48 16.45 -9.87
N SER A 47 -2.39 16.14 -9.17
CA SER A 47 -1.77 17.04 -8.19
C SER A 47 -0.86 18.11 -8.80
N LEU A 48 -0.65 18.09 -10.12
CA LEU A 48 0.07 19.16 -10.81
C LEU A 48 -0.72 20.48 -10.71
N LYS A 49 0.01 21.61 -10.73
CA LYS A 49 -0.59 22.96 -10.63
C LYS A 49 -1.71 23.23 -11.65
N ALA A 50 -1.66 22.56 -12.81
CA ALA A 50 -2.64 22.71 -13.89
C ALA A 50 -4.06 22.30 -13.45
N PHE A 51 -4.20 21.27 -12.61
CA PHE A 51 -5.51 20.75 -12.18
C PHE A 51 -5.95 21.26 -10.81
N LYS A 52 -5.07 21.92 -10.04
CA LYS A 52 -5.34 22.52 -8.71
C LYS A 52 -6.07 21.58 -7.71
N LEU A 53 -6.00 20.27 -7.93
CA LEU A 53 -6.64 19.31 -7.02
C LEU A 53 -5.85 19.19 -5.72
N ASN A 54 -6.58 19.14 -4.62
CA ASN A 54 -5.99 18.88 -3.31
C ASN A 54 -5.47 17.43 -3.24
N LEU A 55 -4.37 17.26 -2.54
CA LEU A 55 -3.86 15.93 -2.26
C LEU A 55 -4.88 15.13 -1.44
N PRO A 56 -5.04 13.84 -1.75
CA PRO A 56 -5.89 12.97 -0.96
C PRO A 56 -5.39 12.87 0.48
N ASN A 57 -6.32 12.75 1.41
CA ASN A 57 -5.99 12.51 2.80
C ASN A 57 -5.48 11.06 2.96
N VAL A 58 -4.24 10.91 3.43
CA VAL A 58 -3.56 9.61 3.58
C VAL A 58 -4.36 8.65 4.47
N PHE A 59 -4.94 9.16 5.57
CA PHE A 59 -5.74 8.34 6.48
C PHE A 59 -7.05 7.87 5.84
N VAL A 60 -7.68 8.69 5.02
CA VAL A 60 -8.88 8.28 4.26
C VAL A 60 -8.54 7.14 3.29
N PHE A 61 -7.42 7.21 2.58
CA PHE A 61 -6.96 6.11 1.72
C PHE A 61 -6.65 4.84 2.51
N PHE A 62 -6.05 4.96 3.69
CA PHE A 62 -5.85 3.84 4.60
C PHE A 62 -7.19 3.16 4.95
N ILE A 63 -8.20 3.93 5.33
CA ILE A 63 -9.54 3.39 5.67
C ILE A 63 -10.19 2.75 4.43
N ILE A 64 -10.13 3.41 3.27
CA ILE A 64 -10.70 2.87 2.03
C ILE A 64 -10.05 1.53 1.67
N SER A 65 -8.72 1.44 1.70
CA SER A 65 -8.02 0.19 1.39
C SER A 65 -8.30 -0.92 2.41
N PHE A 66 -8.44 -0.56 3.70
CA PHE A 66 -8.88 -1.49 4.74
C PHE A 66 -10.28 -2.03 4.48
N VAL A 67 -11.25 -1.14 4.15
CA VAL A 67 -12.63 -1.53 3.83
C VAL A 67 -12.66 -2.42 2.58
N ILE A 68 -11.91 -2.09 1.53
CA ILE A 68 -11.80 -2.93 0.34
C ILE A 68 -11.25 -4.32 0.70
N SER A 69 -10.20 -4.38 1.51
CA SER A 69 -9.65 -5.65 2.00
C SER A 69 -10.69 -6.46 2.77
N TYR A 70 -11.46 -5.81 3.63
CA TYR A 70 -12.56 -6.45 4.37
C TYR A 70 -13.62 -7.03 3.41
N LEU A 71 -14.07 -6.26 2.43
CA LEU A 71 -15.06 -6.70 1.44
C LEU A 71 -14.56 -7.91 0.62
N ILE A 72 -13.29 -7.90 0.24
CA ILE A 72 -12.68 -9.01 -0.52
C ILE A 72 -12.59 -10.27 0.35
N ILE A 73 -12.08 -10.15 1.58
CA ILE A 73 -11.76 -11.32 2.43
C ILE A 73 -13.03 -11.94 3.04
N PHE A 74 -13.95 -11.12 3.56
CA PHE A 74 -15.12 -11.61 4.31
C PHE A 74 -16.36 -11.78 3.45
N MET A 75 -16.55 -10.94 2.41
CA MET A 75 -17.74 -10.95 1.58
C MET A 75 -17.54 -11.61 0.22
N ASN A 76 -16.32 -12.07 -0.10
CA ASN A 76 -15.98 -12.62 -1.41
C ASN A 76 -16.42 -11.70 -2.57
N PHE A 77 -16.38 -10.40 -2.34
CA PHE A 77 -16.93 -9.39 -3.26
C PHE A 77 -16.33 -9.46 -4.67
N GLN A 78 -15.08 -9.97 -4.77
CA GLN A 78 -14.38 -10.19 -6.03
C GLN A 78 -15.10 -11.18 -6.97
N GLU A 79 -15.95 -12.08 -6.45
CA GLU A 79 -16.69 -13.04 -7.27
C GLU A 79 -17.67 -12.33 -8.21
N ASN A 80 -18.21 -11.19 -7.79
CA ASN A 80 -19.09 -10.36 -8.63
C ASN A 80 -18.37 -9.79 -9.86
N PHE A 81 -17.05 -9.74 -9.82
CA PHE A 81 -16.21 -9.21 -10.91
C PHE A 81 -15.34 -10.28 -11.56
N SER A 82 -15.62 -11.55 -11.33
CA SER A 82 -14.83 -12.68 -11.82
C SER A 82 -14.56 -12.63 -13.32
N ALA A 83 -15.56 -12.28 -14.14
CA ALA A 83 -15.42 -12.14 -15.59
C ALA A 83 -14.45 -11.00 -15.98
N ILE A 84 -14.48 -9.88 -15.26
CA ILE A 84 -13.60 -8.72 -15.48
C ILE A 84 -12.17 -9.08 -15.04
N LEU A 85 -12.01 -9.71 -13.87
CA LEU A 85 -10.73 -10.14 -13.35
C LEU A 85 -10.05 -11.12 -14.31
N TYR A 86 -10.80 -12.08 -14.84
CA TYR A 86 -10.27 -13.01 -15.82
C TYR A 86 -9.88 -12.32 -17.13
N LYS A 87 -10.78 -11.51 -17.69
CA LYS A 87 -10.59 -10.86 -19.00
C LYS A 87 -9.40 -9.88 -19.04
N TYR A 88 -9.26 -9.04 -18.01
CA TYR A 88 -8.28 -7.95 -18.02
C TYR A 88 -7.01 -8.21 -17.19
N LEU A 89 -7.10 -9.02 -16.15
CA LEU A 89 -5.97 -9.30 -15.25
C LEU A 89 -5.44 -10.73 -15.38
N ASN A 90 -6.13 -11.58 -16.17
CA ASN A 90 -5.83 -13.01 -16.28
C ASN A 90 -5.69 -13.66 -14.89
N ARG A 91 -6.68 -13.37 -14.01
CA ARG A 91 -6.76 -13.88 -12.63
C ARG A 91 -8.13 -14.46 -12.39
N ASP A 92 -8.18 -15.62 -11.71
CA ASP A 92 -9.41 -16.17 -11.18
C ASP A 92 -9.88 -15.43 -9.91
N SER A 93 -11.12 -15.61 -9.51
CA SER A 93 -11.69 -15.00 -8.30
C SER A 93 -11.06 -15.55 -7.00
N SER A 94 -10.39 -16.72 -7.06
CA SER A 94 -9.68 -17.28 -5.90
C SER A 94 -8.37 -16.56 -5.57
N PHE A 95 -7.95 -15.60 -6.41
CA PHE A 95 -6.64 -14.95 -6.31
C PHE A 95 -5.48 -15.95 -6.21
N THR A 96 -5.55 -17.03 -7.01
CA THR A 96 -4.49 -18.06 -7.04
C THR A 96 -4.37 -18.81 -5.70
N GLY A 97 -5.52 -19.20 -5.12
CA GLY A 97 -5.58 -19.97 -3.87
C GLY A 97 -5.46 -19.15 -2.58
N ARG A 98 -5.41 -17.82 -2.65
CA ARG A 98 -5.33 -16.96 -1.45
C ARG A 98 -6.54 -17.08 -0.55
N THR A 99 -7.71 -17.40 -1.09
CA THR A 99 -8.93 -17.62 -0.29
C THR A 99 -8.76 -18.71 0.77
N ILE A 100 -8.00 -19.77 0.47
CA ILE A 100 -7.67 -20.84 1.44
C ILE A 100 -6.80 -20.29 2.56
N ILE A 101 -5.77 -19.50 2.20
CA ILE A 101 -4.88 -18.86 3.18
C ILE A 101 -5.66 -17.90 4.07
N TRP A 102 -6.58 -17.11 3.50
CA TRP A 102 -7.43 -16.18 4.26
C TRP A 102 -8.35 -16.92 5.25
N ALA A 103 -8.94 -18.04 4.85
CA ALA A 103 -9.73 -18.87 5.77
C ALA A 103 -8.89 -19.38 6.96
N MET A 104 -7.65 -19.84 6.69
CA MET A 104 -6.72 -20.26 7.75
C MET A 104 -6.32 -19.09 8.65
N ALA A 105 -6.07 -17.91 8.07
CA ALA A 105 -5.73 -16.68 8.79
C ALA A 105 -6.87 -16.24 9.71
N LEU A 106 -8.12 -16.23 9.23
CA LEU A 106 -9.30 -15.91 10.04
C LEU A 106 -9.50 -16.88 11.19
N LYS A 107 -9.28 -18.19 10.96
CA LYS A 107 -9.28 -19.19 12.02
C LYS A 107 -8.16 -18.96 13.04
N SER A 108 -6.99 -18.47 12.61
CA SER A 108 -5.90 -18.11 13.51
C SER A 108 -6.27 -16.89 14.36
N ILE A 109 -6.84 -15.83 13.75
CA ILE A 109 -7.28 -14.61 14.46
C ILE A 109 -8.30 -14.94 15.55
N SER A 110 -9.25 -15.87 15.29
CA SER A 110 -10.29 -16.21 16.26
C SER A 110 -9.73 -16.83 17.56
N ARG A 111 -8.51 -17.35 17.57
CA ARG A 111 -7.85 -17.90 18.76
C ARG A 111 -7.30 -16.82 19.68
N HIS A 112 -6.68 -15.78 19.11
CA HIS A 112 -6.05 -14.67 19.85
C HIS A 112 -6.36 -13.33 19.16
N PRO A 113 -7.61 -12.84 19.20
CA PRO A 113 -8.05 -11.69 18.40
C PRO A 113 -7.42 -10.36 18.84
N ILE A 114 -7.03 -10.24 20.12
CA ILE A 114 -6.54 -8.97 20.69
C ILE A 114 -5.03 -8.81 20.47
N LEU A 115 -4.24 -9.82 20.83
CA LEU A 115 -2.77 -9.74 20.81
C LEU A 115 -2.14 -10.45 19.59
N GLY A 116 -2.93 -11.22 18.85
CA GLY A 116 -2.45 -12.02 17.73
C GLY A 116 -1.75 -13.32 18.15
N ASN A 117 -1.25 -14.04 17.15
CA ASN A 117 -0.61 -15.34 17.31
C ASN A 117 0.90 -15.29 17.02
N GLY A 118 1.47 -14.11 16.80
CA GLY A 118 2.85 -14.01 16.32
C GLY A 118 3.00 -14.51 14.87
N ASN A 119 4.15 -15.09 14.58
CA ASN A 119 4.42 -15.65 13.26
C ASN A 119 3.74 -17.01 13.07
N VAL A 120 2.81 -17.08 12.11
CA VAL A 120 2.01 -18.28 11.81
C VAL A 120 2.40 -18.81 10.44
N SER A 121 2.51 -20.14 10.32
CA SER A 121 2.70 -20.82 9.05
C SER A 121 1.39 -21.42 8.55
N TYR A 122 1.09 -21.21 7.28
CA TYR A 122 -0.06 -21.77 6.58
C TYR A 122 0.42 -22.96 5.74
N ASN A 123 0.01 -24.16 6.14
CA ASN A 123 0.37 -25.39 5.45
C ASN A 123 -0.70 -25.73 4.41
N LEU A 124 -0.36 -25.62 3.15
CA LEU A 124 -1.15 -26.11 2.04
C LEU A 124 -0.65 -27.49 1.62
N THR A 125 -1.41 -28.20 0.82
CA THR A 125 -1.06 -29.58 0.40
C THR A 125 0.28 -29.68 -0.33
N THR A 126 0.66 -28.64 -1.06
CA THR A 126 1.85 -28.61 -1.93
C THR A 126 2.94 -27.65 -1.49
N TRP A 127 2.65 -26.72 -0.60
CA TRP A 127 3.61 -25.69 -0.13
C TRP A 127 3.18 -25.05 1.19
N THR A 128 4.13 -24.40 1.85
CA THR A 128 3.91 -23.69 3.10
C THR A 128 4.25 -22.21 2.92
N THR A 129 3.45 -21.33 3.49
CA THR A 129 3.72 -19.89 3.51
C THR A 129 3.47 -19.31 4.89
N THR A 130 4.20 -18.25 5.23
CA THR A 130 3.97 -17.43 6.44
C THR A 130 3.19 -16.15 6.12
N GLN A 131 2.76 -15.98 4.87
CA GLN A 131 2.17 -14.74 4.38
C GLN A 131 0.69 -14.90 4.11
N ALA A 132 -0.11 -13.98 4.66
CA ALA A 132 -1.54 -13.90 4.38
C ALA A 132 -1.87 -13.24 3.03
N HIS A 133 -0.87 -12.73 2.28
CA HIS A 133 -1.08 -11.97 1.03
C HIS A 133 -2.13 -10.85 1.16
N ASN A 134 -2.21 -10.26 2.32
CA ASN A 134 -2.95 -9.05 2.65
C ASN A 134 -2.36 -8.49 3.94
N THR A 135 -1.88 -7.26 3.90
CA THR A 135 -1.13 -6.69 5.03
C THR A 135 -2.01 -6.51 6.27
N TYR A 136 -3.27 -6.08 6.11
CA TYR A 136 -4.19 -5.89 7.24
C TYR A 136 -4.49 -7.20 7.95
N LEU A 137 -4.78 -8.25 7.17
CA LEU A 137 -5.03 -9.59 7.68
C LEU A 137 -3.78 -10.13 8.40
N ASN A 138 -2.61 -9.88 7.84
CA ASN A 138 -1.34 -10.32 8.42
C ASN A 138 -1.04 -9.62 9.74
N ILE A 139 -1.29 -8.30 9.85
CA ILE A 139 -1.18 -7.56 11.13
C ILE A 139 -2.16 -8.16 12.15
N MET A 140 -3.40 -8.44 11.75
CA MET A 140 -4.39 -9.06 12.64
C MET A 140 -3.96 -10.45 13.12
N VAL A 141 -3.36 -11.26 12.25
CA VAL A 141 -2.85 -12.59 12.65
C VAL A 141 -1.69 -12.46 13.62
N GLN A 142 -0.72 -11.61 13.33
CA GLN A 142 0.53 -11.53 14.09
C GLN A 142 0.40 -10.72 15.37
N GLN A 143 -0.32 -9.61 15.34
CA GLN A 143 -0.34 -8.59 16.40
C GLN A 143 -1.76 -8.30 16.92
N GLY A 144 -2.77 -8.95 16.36
CA GLY A 144 -4.16 -8.79 16.74
C GLY A 144 -4.74 -7.41 16.45
N LEU A 145 -5.89 -7.15 17.07
CA LEU A 145 -6.58 -5.87 16.98
C LEU A 145 -5.73 -4.73 17.55
N LEU A 146 -4.95 -5.00 18.58
CA LEU A 146 -4.07 -4.00 19.20
C LEU A 146 -3.02 -3.50 18.19
N GLY A 147 -2.37 -4.41 17.46
CA GLY A 147 -1.40 -4.04 16.44
C GLY A 147 -2.02 -3.24 15.29
N LEU A 148 -3.23 -3.64 14.84
CA LEU A 148 -3.95 -2.90 13.79
C LEU A 148 -4.35 -1.50 14.26
N MET A 149 -4.83 -1.35 15.50
CA MET A 149 -5.17 -0.04 16.07
C MET A 149 -3.94 0.86 16.20
N LEU A 150 -2.83 0.35 16.73
CA LEU A 150 -1.58 1.12 16.84
C LEU A 150 -1.08 1.57 15.47
N PHE A 151 -1.13 0.70 14.47
CA PHE A 151 -0.78 1.06 13.10
C PHE A 151 -1.69 2.15 12.54
N GLY A 152 -3.01 2.05 12.76
CA GLY A 152 -3.99 3.08 12.38
C GLY A 152 -3.72 4.43 13.04
N ILE A 153 -3.34 4.44 14.33
CA ILE A 153 -2.96 5.66 15.06
C ILE A 153 -1.71 6.30 14.43
N ILE A 154 -0.69 5.50 14.10
CA ILE A 154 0.53 5.99 13.43
C ILE A 154 0.17 6.63 12.09
N VAL A 155 -0.64 5.97 11.27
CA VAL A 155 -1.09 6.51 9.97
C VAL A 155 -1.90 7.80 10.15
N PHE A 156 -2.77 7.87 11.17
CA PHE A 156 -3.54 9.08 11.49
C PHE A 156 -2.62 10.25 11.84
N ILE A 157 -1.65 10.05 12.74
CA ILE A 157 -0.69 11.08 13.15
C ILE A 157 0.10 11.58 11.93
N VAL A 158 0.62 10.67 11.11
CA VAL A 158 1.38 11.00 9.89
C VAL A 158 0.51 11.76 8.90
N SER A 159 -0.73 11.32 8.69
CA SER A 159 -1.68 11.99 7.80
C SER A 159 -1.98 13.43 8.26
N HIS A 160 -2.15 13.62 9.58
CA HIS A 160 -2.36 14.95 10.16
C HIS A 160 -1.14 15.85 9.94
N LYS A 161 0.06 15.32 10.18
CA LYS A 161 1.32 16.03 9.96
C LYS A 161 1.49 16.46 8.49
N LEU A 162 1.27 15.54 7.53
CA LEU A 162 1.31 15.86 6.10
C LEU A 162 0.29 16.93 5.71
N LYS A 163 -0.91 16.92 6.31
CA LYS A 163 -1.93 17.95 6.08
C LYS A 163 -1.51 19.33 6.59
N GLN A 164 -0.86 19.40 7.76
CA GLN A 164 -0.31 20.65 8.30
C GLN A 164 0.75 21.27 7.38
N TYR A 165 1.58 20.41 6.77
CA TYR A 165 2.68 20.83 5.87
C TYR A 165 2.36 20.61 4.39
N LYS A 166 1.10 20.84 3.99
CA LYS A 166 0.62 20.58 2.62
C LYS A 166 1.40 21.30 1.52
N GLU A 167 1.96 22.47 1.81
CA GLU A 167 2.75 23.28 0.87
C GLU A 167 4.22 22.82 0.79
N HIS A 168 4.66 21.96 1.70
CA HIS A 168 6.04 21.47 1.69
C HIS A 168 6.29 20.58 0.45
N PRO A 169 7.43 20.75 -0.27
CA PRO A 169 7.67 20.08 -1.55
C PRO A 169 7.64 18.56 -1.48
N TYR A 170 8.05 17.97 -0.34
CA TYR A 170 8.05 16.52 -0.15
C TYR A 170 6.68 15.95 0.25
N THR A 171 5.73 16.76 0.70
CA THR A 171 4.39 16.28 1.12
C THR A 171 3.72 15.50 -0.01
N LYS A 172 3.77 16.02 -1.24
CA LYS A 172 3.16 15.35 -2.40
C LYS A 172 3.77 13.98 -2.65
N VAL A 173 5.10 13.89 -2.61
CA VAL A 173 5.82 12.64 -2.86
C VAL A 173 5.51 11.61 -1.79
N LEU A 174 5.60 11.99 -0.52
CA LEU A 174 5.35 11.10 0.62
C LEU A 174 3.88 10.62 0.64
N THR A 175 2.92 11.52 0.34
CA THR A 175 1.51 11.15 0.22
C THR A 175 1.30 10.10 -0.89
N ILE A 176 1.86 10.31 -2.08
CA ILE A 176 1.71 9.40 -3.21
C ILE A 176 2.31 8.02 -2.88
N ILE A 177 3.49 8.00 -2.24
CA ILE A 177 4.14 6.76 -1.83
C ILE A 177 3.27 6.00 -0.81
N LEU A 178 2.76 6.67 0.22
CA LEU A 178 1.90 6.03 1.22
C LEU A 178 0.60 5.50 0.63
N VAL A 179 -0.03 6.23 -0.30
CA VAL A 179 -1.22 5.76 -1.00
C VAL A 179 -0.90 4.52 -1.84
N ALA A 180 0.24 4.49 -2.54
CA ALA A 180 0.67 3.31 -3.29
C ALA A 180 0.85 2.08 -2.38
N TYR A 181 1.44 2.25 -1.19
CA TYR A 181 1.52 1.17 -0.20
C TYR A 181 0.14 0.66 0.22
N PHE A 182 -0.82 1.54 0.46
CA PHE A 182 -2.17 1.11 0.87
C PHE A 182 -2.92 0.37 -0.23
N VAL A 183 -2.64 0.65 -1.50
CA VAL A 183 -3.15 -0.15 -2.62
C VAL A 183 -2.52 -1.54 -2.62
N ASP A 184 -1.21 -1.63 -2.46
CA ASP A 184 -0.51 -2.92 -2.39
C ASP A 184 -0.96 -3.77 -1.18
N PHE A 185 -1.30 -3.15 -0.04
CA PHE A 185 -1.76 -3.85 1.17
C PHE A 185 -3.01 -4.69 0.97
N ILE A 186 -3.83 -4.38 -0.05
CA ILE A 186 -5.08 -5.11 -0.33
C ILE A 186 -4.81 -6.56 -0.72
N THR A 187 -3.76 -6.81 -1.49
CA THR A 187 -3.49 -8.15 -2.03
C THR A 187 -2.06 -8.63 -1.83
N GLU A 188 -1.21 -7.83 -1.18
CA GLU A 188 0.17 -8.22 -0.88
C GLU A 188 0.49 -8.02 0.59
N MET A 189 1.41 -8.83 1.08
CA MET A 189 2.05 -8.62 2.37
C MET A 189 3.40 -7.95 2.15
N TYR A 190 3.63 -6.85 2.84
CA TYR A 190 4.88 -6.14 2.70
C TYR A 190 6.00 -6.84 3.50
N GLN A 191 6.94 -7.47 2.80
CA GLN A 191 8.04 -8.22 3.44
C GLN A 191 9.16 -7.32 3.98
N MET A 192 9.20 -6.06 3.53
CA MET A 192 10.23 -5.10 3.96
C MET A 192 9.62 -3.92 4.73
N PRO A 193 9.10 -4.16 5.95
CA PRO A 193 8.43 -3.12 6.74
C PRO A 193 9.34 -1.93 7.01
N HIS A 194 10.67 -2.10 7.04
CA HIS A 194 11.64 -1.04 7.25
C HIS A 194 11.53 0.09 6.20
N LEU A 195 11.25 -0.20 4.93
CA LEU A 195 11.06 0.85 3.92
C LEU A 195 9.79 1.67 4.19
N LEU A 196 8.70 1.01 4.56
CA LEU A 196 7.47 1.69 4.97
C LEU A 196 7.72 2.56 6.21
N PHE A 197 8.43 2.03 7.21
CA PHE A 197 8.77 2.80 8.41
C PHE A 197 9.69 3.99 8.11
N CYS A 198 10.63 3.87 7.16
CA CYS A 198 11.42 5.01 6.70
C CYS A 198 10.52 6.09 6.08
N VAL A 199 9.54 5.72 5.25
CA VAL A 199 8.60 6.69 4.64
C VAL A 199 7.72 7.34 5.72
N ILE A 200 7.22 6.56 6.67
CA ILE A 200 6.44 7.05 7.83
C ILE A 200 7.29 8.02 8.66
N PHE A 201 8.53 7.66 8.96
CA PHE A 201 9.46 8.51 9.72
C PHE A 201 9.74 9.82 9.01
N LEU A 202 10.01 9.79 7.70
CA LEU A 202 10.21 11.01 6.89
C LEU A 202 8.96 11.88 6.86
N ALA A 203 7.79 11.26 6.72
CA ALA A 203 6.52 11.99 6.70
C ALA A 203 6.18 12.62 8.06
N TYR A 204 6.52 11.95 9.17
CA TYR A 204 6.36 12.50 10.52
C TYR A 204 7.30 13.68 10.78
N ASN A 205 8.54 13.60 10.29
CA ASN A 205 9.56 14.66 10.45
C ASN A 205 9.63 15.61 9.26
N ILE A 206 8.56 15.81 8.53
CA ILE A 206 8.53 16.62 7.31
C ILE A 206 8.95 18.08 7.54
N ASP A 207 8.68 18.62 8.71
CA ASP A 207 9.10 19.95 9.14
C ASP A 207 10.62 20.11 9.21
N LYS A 208 11.35 19.03 9.46
CA LYS A 208 12.81 19.02 9.58
C LYS A 208 13.50 18.78 8.23
N LEU A 209 12.79 18.29 7.22
CA LEU A 209 13.36 18.00 5.91
C LEU A 209 13.79 19.27 5.13
N SER A 210 13.26 20.43 5.48
CA SER A 210 13.66 21.72 4.90
C SER A 210 15.04 22.18 5.34
N LEU A 211 15.56 21.67 6.46
CA LEU A 211 16.87 22.07 7.02
C LEU A 211 18.04 21.35 6.32
N ILE A 212 17.77 20.37 5.46
CA ILE A 212 18.81 19.60 4.74
C ILE A 212 19.27 20.32 3.45
N HIS A 213 18.70 21.46 3.11
CA HIS A 213 18.96 22.22 1.88
C HIS A 213 19.66 23.59 2.12
N ILE A 214 20.40 23.71 3.20
CA ILE A 214 21.32 24.85 3.39
C ILE A 214 22.74 24.38 3.04
#